data_9a010052202d075d415844597bcbba13
#
_entry.id   9a010052202d075d415844597bcbba13
#
_cell.length_a   1.000
_cell.length_b   1.000
_cell.length_c   1.000
_cell.angle_alpha   90.00
_cell.angle_beta   90.00
_cell.angle_gamma   90.00
#
_symmetry.space_group_name_H-M   'P 1'
#
loop_
_entity.id
_entity.type
_entity.pdbx_description
1 polymer ?
#
loop_
_entity_poly.entity_id
_entity_poly.type
_entity_poly.pdbx_seq_one_letter_code
_entity_poly.pdbx_strand_id
1 'polypeptide(L)'
;MERVSLFLVFFLSLAATSIAQSASNVRATYNFYNPEQNGWDLNAVSAYCSTWDANKPLAWRKQYGWTAFCGPVGPRGQASCGRCLRVTNSGTGAQATVRIVDQCSNGGLDLDAGVFRQIDTDGRGNAQGHLIVSYVFVNC
;
A
#
# COMPACT_ATOMS: atom_id res chain seq x y z
N MET A 1 5.47 -63.36 -23.88
CA MET A 1 4.70 -62.10 -24.06
C MET A 1 4.90 -61.25 -22.82
N GLU A 2 5.75 -60.24 -22.93
CA GLU A 2 5.93 -59.30 -21.83
C GLU A 2 4.81 -58.26 -21.90
N ARG A 3 4.06 -58.14 -20.84
CA ARG A 3 3.10 -57.06 -20.68
C ARG A 3 3.85 -55.85 -20.13
N VAL A 4 4.07 -54.85 -20.99
CA VAL A 4 4.57 -53.54 -20.56
C VAL A 4 3.40 -52.81 -19.90
N SER A 5 3.47 -52.67 -18.57
CA SER A 5 2.52 -51.83 -17.81
C SER A 5 2.97 -50.37 -17.94
N LEU A 6 2.25 -49.62 -18.76
CA LEU A 6 2.45 -48.16 -18.81
C LEU A 6 1.82 -47.54 -17.56
N PHE A 7 2.64 -47.13 -16.60
CA PHE A 7 2.19 -46.29 -15.49
C PHE A 7 2.09 -44.83 -15.99
N LEU A 8 0.86 -44.38 -16.20
CA LEU A 8 0.59 -42.97 -16.45
C LEU A 8 0.74 -42.22 -15.13
N VAL A 9 1.84 -41.49 -14.97
CA VAL A 9 2.02 -40.61 -13.83
C VAL A 9 1.32 -39.27 -14.13
N PHE A 10 0.17 -39.05 -13.50
CA PHE A 10 -0.49 -37.73 -13.55
C PHE A 10 0.21 -36.80 -12.60
N PHE A 11 0.92 -35.80 -13.14
CA PHE A 11 1.36 -34.66 -12.38
C PHE A 11 0.18 -33.69 -12.20
N LEU A 12 -0.42 -33.67 -11.00
CA LEU A 12 -1.34 -32.62 -10.63
C LEU A 12 -0.50 -31.38 -10.32
N SER A 13 -0.39 -30.45 -11.28
CA SER A 13 0.15 -29.13 -11.01
C SER A 13 -0.93 -28.33 -10.26
N LEU A 14 -0.77 -28.18 -8.93
CA LEU A 14 -1.54 -27.22 -8.17
C LEU A 14 -1.06 -25.82 -8.59
N ALA A 15 -1.86 -25.13 -9.41
CA ALA A 15 -1.70 -23.71 -9.63
C ALA A 15 -2.10 -22.99 -8.34
N ALA A 16 -1.10 -22.48 -7.57
CA ALA A 16 -1.36 -21.60 -6.46
C ALA A 16 -1.88 -20.26 -7.00
N THR A 17 -3.19 -20.00 -6.85
CA THR A 17 -3.74 -18.66 -7.06
C THR A 17 -3.40 -17.81 -5.86
N SER A 18 -2.47 -16.83 -6.03
CA SER A 18 -2.25 -15.81 -5.01
C SER A 18 -3.41 -14.82 -5.06
N ILE A 19 -4.17 -14.72 -3.97
CA ILE A 19 -5.20 -13.69 -3.82
C ILE A 19 -4.49 -12.45 -3.28
N ALA A 20 -4.60 -11.31 -3.99
CA ALA A 20 -4.09 -10.04 -3.51
C ALA A 20 -4.84 -9.62 -2.25
N GLN A 21 -4.10 -9.22 -1.20
CA GLN A 21 -4.69 -8.69 0.01
C GLN A 21 -5.34 -7.34 -0.27
N SER A 22 -6.59 -7.18 0.12
CA SER A 22 -7.37 -5.98 -0.11
C SER A 22 -8.37 -5.73 0.99
N ALA A 23 -8.82 -4.48 1.11
CA ALA A 23 -9.91 -4.09 2.00
C ALA A 23 -10.71 -2.97 1.36
N SER A 24 -11.99 -2.88 1.71
CA SER A 24 -12.90 -1.81 1.32
C SER A 24 -13.49 -1.15 2.56
N ASN A 25 -14.13 -0.01 2.37
CA ASN A 25 -14.73 0.78 3.45
C ASN A 25 -13.70 1.14 4.54
N VAL A 26 -12.54 1.58 4.11
CA VAL A 26 -11.39 1.90 4.96
C VAL A 26 -11.29 3.41 5.14
N ARG A 27 -11.05 3.86 6.38
CA ARG A 27 -10.82 5.27 6.68
C ARG A 27 -9.41 5.67 6.25
N ALA A 28 -9.29 6.76 5.49
CA ALA A 28 -8.04 7.39 5.15
C ALA A 28 -8.04 8.84 5.63
N THR A 29 -7.11 9.15 6.50
CA THR A 29 -6.79 10.48 6.95
C THR A 29 -5.58 11.03 6.19
N TYR A 30 -5.09 12.21 6.52
CA TYR A 30 -3.89 12.76 5.90
C TYR A 30 -2.89 13.27 6.93
N ASN A 31 -1.63 13.24 6.53
CA ASN A 31 -0.49 13.72 7.29
C ASN A 31 0.40 14.58 6.38
N PHE A 32 0.92 15.65 6.90
CA PHE A 32 1.84 16.54 6.18
C PHE A 32 3.26 16.00 6.24
N TYR A 33 3.55 14.92 5.52
CA TYR A 33 4.92 14.45 5.34
C TYR A 33 5.78 15.42 4.54
N ASN A 34 5.15 16.12 3.60
CA ASN A 34 5.83 17.07 2.71
C ASN A 34 7.12 16.47 2.12
N PRO A 35 7.03 15.33 1.41
CA PRO A 35 8.22 14.57 1.05
C PRO A 35 9.19 15.37 0.16
N GLU A 36 8.69 16.19 -0.76
CA GLU A 36 9.56 17.00 -1.62
C GLU A 36 10.36 18.01 -0.81
N GLN A 37 9.72 18.73 0.13
CA GLN A 37 10.38 19.70 0.99
C GLN A 37 11.40 19.05 1.94
N ASN A 38 11.18 17.81 2.30
CA ASN A 38 12.04 17.03 3.20
C ASN A 38 13.03 16.13 2.44
N GLY A 39 13.20 16.31 1.12
CA GLY A 39 14.16 15.55 0.32
C GLY A 39 13.84 14.06 0.22
N TRP A 40 12.58 13.66 0.41
CA TRP A 40 12.16 12.25 0.48
C TRP A 40 12.93 11.46 1.53
N ASP A 41 13.30 12.13 2.61
CA ASP A 41 14.05 11.55 3.72
C ASP A 41 13.09 11.04 4.79
N LEU A 42 13.04 9.72 4.97
CA LEU A 42 12.18 9.09 5.96
C LEU A 42 12.55 9.49 7.41
N ASN A 43 13.84 9.75 7.67
CA ASN A 43 14.27 10.22 8.98
C ASN A 43 13.78 11.64 9.27
N ALA A 44 13.77 12.52 8.26
CA ALA A 44 13.34 13.91 8.43
C ALA A 44 11.86 14.01 8.84
N VAL A 45 11.04 13.05 8.47
CA VAL A 45 9.61 13.00 8.81
C VAL A 45 9.31 12.04 9.97
N SER A 46 10.32 11.46 10.60
CA SER A 46 10.20 10.50 11.69
C SER A 46 9.30 9.30 11.35
N ALA A 47 9.38 8.84 10.10
CA ALA A 47 8.59 7.71 9.65
C ALA A 47 9.03 6.41 10.34
N TYR A 48 8.06 5.59 10.73
CA TYR A 48 8.33 4.30 11.38
C TYR A 48 9.27 3.40 10.57
N CYS A 49 9.12 3.39 9.24
CA CYS A 49 9.94 2.57 8.36
C CYS A 49 11.37 3.09 8.15
N SER A 50 11.71 4.27 8.69
CA SER A 50 13.03 4.87 8.52
C SER A 50 14.16 3.96 8.97
N THR A 51 13.95 3.16 10.01
CA THR A 51 14.95 2.21 10.54
C THR A 51 15.47 1.26 9.47
N TRP A 52 14.61 0.85 8.54
CA TRP A 52 14.97 -0.14 7.50
C TRP A 52 15.12 0.47 6.11
N ASP A 53 14.40 1.54 5.81
CA ASP A 53 14.24 2.04 4.45
C ASP A 53 14.83 3.42 4.21
N ALA A 54 15.32 4.12 5.25
CA ALA A 54 15.87 5.47 5.09
C ALA A 54 17.05 5.52 4.12
N ASN A 55 17.85 4.44 4.04
CA ASN A 55 19.03 4.34 3.18
C ASN A 55 18.74 3.76 1.79
N LYS A 56 17.50 3.49 1.46
CA LYS A 56 17.12 3.12 0.10
C LYS A 56 17.49 4.25 -0.88
N PRO A 57 17.80 3.93 -2.15
CA PRO A 57 18.10 4.98 -3.14
C PRO A 57 16.98 6.02 -3.24
N LEU A 58 17.34 7.26 -3.52
CA LEU A 58 16.37 8.35 -3.69
C LEU A 58 15.28 8.00 -4.71
N ALA A 59 15.66 7.37 -5.84
CA ALA A 59 14.71 6.93 -6.86
C ALA A 59 13.64 5.99 -6.30
N TRP A 60 14.01 5.10 -5.38
CA TRP A 60 13.08 4.20 -4.71
C TRP A 60 12.16 4.98 -3.75
N ARG A 61 12.70 5.90 -2.95
CA ARG A 61 11.95 6.67 -1.95
C ARG A 61 10.92 7.64 -2.56
N LYS A 62 11.21 8.18 -3.75
CA LYS A 62 10.32 9.12 -4.45
C LYS A 62 9.50 8.50 -5.58
N GLN A 63 9.59 7.20 -5.79
CA GLN A 63 8.88 6.53 -6.89
C GLN A 63 7.36 6.65 -6.76
N TYR A 64 6.84 6.61 -5.54
CA TYR A 64 5.41 6.70 -5.23
C TYR A 64 5.18 7.73 -4.12
N GLY A 65 3.97 8.25 -4.03
CA GLY A 65 3.53 8.97 -2.84
C GLY A 65 3.58 8.09 -1.60
N TRP A 66 3.58 8.71 -0.42
CA TRP A 66 3.75 8.04 0.86
C TRP A 66 2.42 7.84 1.60
N THR A 67 2.34 6.77 2.35
CA THR A 67 1.25 6.52 3.30
C THR A 67 1.77 5.87 4.58
N ALA A 68 1.08 6.13 5.69
CA ALA A 68 1.09 5.24 6.82
C ALA A 68 0.03 4.15 6.61
N PHE A 69 0.25 2.99 7.19
CA PHE A 69 -0.63 1.83 7.08
C PHE A 69 -0.91 1.22 8.45
N CYS A 70 -2.19 1.06 8.76
CA CYS A 70 -2.69 0.32 9.92
C CYS A 70 -4.03 -0.36 9.60
N GLY A 71 -4.18 -0.72 8.33
CA GLY A 71 -5.43 -1.26 7.81
C GLY A 71 -5.78 -2.65 8.34
N PRO A 72 -7.05 -3.06 8.16
CA PRO A 72 -7.53 -4.32 8.74
C PRO A 72 -6.96 -5.55 8.05
N VAL A 73 -6.49 -5.43 6.81
CA VAL A 73 -6.00 -6.55 6.00
C VAL A 73 -4.60 -6.26 5.49
N GLY A 74 -3.65 -7.12 5.82
CA GLY A 74 -2.26 -7.04 5.37
C GLY A 74 -1.26 -7.19 6.49
N PRO A 75 0.04 -7.20 6.16
CA PRO A 75 1.11 -7.30 7.14
C PRO A 75 1.15 -6.05 8.03
N ARG A 76 1.69 -6.21 9.24
CA ARG A 76 1.85 -5.14 10.21
C ARG A 76 3.31 -4.92 10.56
N GLY A 77 3.61 -3.74 11.09
CA GLY A 77 4.96 -3.38 11.55
C GLY A 77 5.96 -3.40 10.39
N GLN A 78 7.15 -3.88 10.67
CA GLN A 78 8.25 -3.93 9.67
C GLN A 78 7.83 -4.64 8.38
N ALA A 79 7.04 -5.70 8.46
CA ALA A 79 6.61 -6.47 7.29
C ALA A 79 5.77 -5.66 6.30
N SER A 80 5.15 -4.56 6.72
CA SER A 80 4.42 -3.66 5.83
C SER A 80 5.32 -2.64 5.13
N CYS A 81 6.49 -2.35 5.71
CA CYS A 81 7.38 -1.29 5.22
C CYS A 81 7.84 -1.54 3.78
N GLY A 82 7.74 -0.50 2.96
CA GLY A 82 8.18 -0.52 1.57
C GLY A 82 7.20 -1.16 0.60
N ARG A 83 6.12 -1.77 1.09
CA ARG A 83 5.08 -2.35 0.25
C ARG A 83 4.22 -1.27 -0.40
N CYS A 84 3.64 -1.60 -1.55
CA CYS A 84 2.81 -0.67 -2.31
C CYS A 84 1.33 -1.05 -2.25
N LEU A 85 0.50 -0.01 -2.22
CA LEU A 85 -0.95 -0.09 -2.25
C LEU A 85 -1.48 0.70 -3.44
N ARG A 86 -2.46 0.16 -4.16
CA ARG A 86 -3.34 0.98 -4.98
C ARG A 86 -4.55 1.36 -4.15
N VAL A 87 -4.72 2.66 -3.94
CA VAL A 87 -5.78 3.24 -3.12
C VAL A 87 -6.82 3.86 -4.03
N THR A 88 -8.09 3.57 -3.79
CA THR A 88 -9.21 4.10 -4.55
C THR A 88 -10.15 4.86 -3.62
N ASN A 89 -10.43 6.13 -3.95
CA ASN A 89 -11.50 6.87 -3.30
C ASN A 89 -12.85 6.25 -3.68
N SER A 90 -13.57 5.71 -2.70
CA SER A 90 -14.83 5.00 -2.95
C SER A 90 -15.94 5.90 -3.49
N GLY A 91 -15.88 7.20 -3.19
CA GLY A 91 -16.88 8.17 -3.63
C GLY A 91 -16.72 8.64 -5.08
N THR A 92 -15.50 8.64 -5.61
CA THR A 92 -15.19 9.23 -6.93
C THR A 92 -14.54 8.25 -7.90
N GLY A 93 -13.96 7.15 -7.39
CA GLY A 93 -13.18 6.20 -8.19
C GLY A 93 -11.76 6.66 -8.49
N ALA A 94 -11.32 7.84 -8.03
CA ALA A 94 -9.96 8.32 -8.20
C ALA A 94 -8.96 7.41 -7.49
N GLN A 95 -7.82 7.12 -8.12
CA GLN A 95 -6.83 6.17 -7.64
C GLN A 95 -5.43 6.78 -7.55
N ALA A 96 -4.64 6.27 -6.60
CA ALA A 96 -3.22 6.50 -6.53
C ALA A 96 -2.50 5.24 -6.05
N THR A 97 -1.29 5.02 -6.54
CA THR A 97 -0.38 4.01 -5.98
C THR A 97 0.54 4.70 -4.98
N VAL A 98 0.65 4.12 -3.79
CA VAL A 98 1.44 4.68 -2.68
C VAL A 98 2.35 3.62 -2.08
N ARG A 99 3.44 4.09 -1.47
CA ARG A 99 4.36 3.24 -0.71
C ARG A 99 4.14 3.42 0.78
N ILE A 100 4.08 2.31 1.51
CA ILE A 100 4.01 2.33 2.96
C ILE A 100 5.38 2.71 3.53
N VAL A 101 5.42 3.81 4.27
CA VAL A 101 6.64 4.32 4.94
C VAL A 101 6.45 4.47 6.45
N ASP A 102 5.22 4.33 6.93
CA ASP A 102 4.87 4.63 8.32
C ASP A 102 3.73 3.73 8.79
N GLN A 103 3.47 3.77 10.09
CA GLN A 103 2.31 3.12 10.70
C GLN A 103 1.38 4.15 11.34
N CYS A 104 0.15 3.78 11.57
CA CYS A 104 -0.90 4.65 12.12
C CYS A 104 -1.76 3.91 13.16
N SER A 105 -2.77 4.59 13.67
CA SER A 105 -3.66 4.07 14.70
C SER A 105 -5.15 4.24 14.39
N ASN A 106 -5.49 4.74 13.18
CA ASN A 106 -6.89 4.99 12.81
C ASN A 106 -7.62 3.77 12.21
N GLY A 107 -6.94 2.63 12.13
CA GLY A 107 -7.49 1.39 11.55
C GLY A 107 -7.50 1.35 10.03
N GLY A 108 -6.80 2.24 9.35
CA GLY A 108 -6.78 2.33 7.90
C GLY A 108 -5.49 2.89 7.34
N LEU A 109 -5.59 4.03 6.68
CA LEU A 109 -4.48 4.74 6.06
C LEU A 109 -4.35 6.15 6.63
N ASP A 110 -3.12 6.65 6.65
CA ASP A 110 -2.83 8.07 6.84
C ASP A 110 -1.94 8.51 5.68
N LEU A 111 -2.58 9.09 4.66
CA LEU A 111 -1.94 9.43 3.39
C LEU A 111 -1.12 10.72 3.53
N ASP A 112 -0.02 10.83 2.79
CA ASP A 112 0.54 12.16 2.57
C ASP A 112 -0.54 13.11 2.05
N ALA A 113 -0.57 14.34 2.57
CA ALA A 113 -1.60 15.32 2.22
C ALA A 113 -1.67 15.59 0.70
N GLY A 114 -0.54 15.49 -0.01
CA GLY A 114 -0.51 15.63 -1.47
C GLY A 114 -1.24 14.49 -2.17
N VAL A 115 -1.05 13.27 -1.71
CA VAL A 115 -1.77 12.08 -2.22
C VAL A 115 -3.26 12.18 -1.91
N PHE A 116 -3.60 12.56 -0.68
CA PHE A 116 -4.99 12.76 -0.27
C PHE A 116 -5.71 13.74 -1.22
N ARG A 117 -5.10 14.90 -1.47
CA ARG A 117 -5.67 15.90 -2.40
C ARG A 117 -5.81 15.37 -3.83
N GLN A 118 -4.85 14.55 -4.28
CA GLN A 118 -4.86 13.97 -5.62
C GLN A 118 -6.09 13.09 -5.86
N ILE A 119 -6.54 12.34 -4.85
CA ILE A 119 -7.69 11.44 -4.97
C ILE A 119 -8.99 12.04 -4.41
N ASP A 120 -8.93 13.15 -3.71
CA ASP A 120 -10.09 13.90 -3.21
C ASP A 120 -10.65 14.83 -4.30
N THR A 121 -11.05 14.27 -5.42
CA THR A 121 -11.38 15.02 -6.65
C THR A 121 -12.64 15.87 -6.55
N ASP A 122 -13.54 15.58 -5.63
CA ASP A 122 -14.75 16.38 -5.36
C ASP A 122 -14.63 17.28 -4.11
N GLY A 123 -13.50 17.23 -3.40
CA GLY A 123 -13.25 18.06 -2.21
C GLY A 123 -13.99 17.62 -0.95
N ARG A 124 -14.77 16.54 -0.99
CA ARG A 124 -15.54 16.09 0.18
C ARG A 124 -14.65 15.56 1.28
N GLY A 125 -13.52 14.92 0.92
CA GLY A 125 -12.55 14.44 1.88
C GLY A 125 -11.94 15.56 2.69
N ASN A 126 -11.54 16.66 2.05
CA ASN A 126 -11.03 17.84 2.73
C ASN A 126 -12.09 18.47 3.64
N ALA A 127 -13.34 18.53 3.19
CA ALA A 127 -14.44 19.10 3.96
C ALA A 127 -14.73 18.34 5.26
N GLN A 128 -14.63 17.01 5.23
CA GLN A 128 -14.94 16.16 6.39
C GLN A 128 -13.69 15.66 7.16
N GLY A 129 -12.49 15.90 6.64
CA GLY A 129 -11.23 15.53 7.28
C GLY A 129 -10.79 14.09 7.04
N HIS A 130 -11.50 13.32 6.21
CA HIS A 130 -11.15 11.96 5.84
C HIS A 130 -11.82 11.52 4.54
N LEU A 131 -11.28 10.47 3.96
CA LEU A 131 -11.88 9.73 2.85
C LEU A 131 -12.28 8.34 3.31
N ILE A 132 -13.26 7.76 2.62
CA ILE A 132 -13.50 6.32 2.64
C ILE A 132 -12.90 5.75 1.36
N VAL A 133 -12.01 4.80 1.52
CA VAL A 133 -11.24 4.23 0.41
C VAL A 133 -11.31 2.71 0.42
N SER A 134 -10.94 2.11 -0.70
CA SER A 134 -10.50 0.74 -0.78
C SER A 134 -9.01 0.71 -1.09
N TYR A 135 -8.33 -0.36 -0.74
CA TYR A 135 -6.95 -0.58 -1.14
C TYR A 135 -6.72 -2.03 -1.54
N VAL A 136 -5.71 -2.23 -2.36
CA VAL A 136 -5.17 -3.54 -2.72
C VAL A 136 -3.66 -3.46 -2.70
N PHE A 137 -3.02 -4.46 -2.09
CA PHE A 137 -1.57 -4.59 -2.18
C PHE A 137 -1.18 -4.92 -3.62
N VAL A 138 -0.22 -4.19 -4.15
CA VAL A 138 0.29 -4.36 -5.51
C VAL A 138 1.82 -4.45 -5.47
N ASN A 139 2.39 -5.00 -6.53
CA ASN A 139 3.84 -4.94 -6.71
C ASN A 139 4.26 -3.49 -6.93
N CYS A 140 5.33 -3.09 -6.27
CA CYS A 140 5.96 -1.83 -6.59
C CYS A 140 6.74 -1.98 -7.94
#